data_17034faa00cd3456c06108d7ac2d3881
#
_entry.id   17034faa00cd3456c06108d7ac2d3881
#
_cell.length_a   1.000
_cell.length_b   1.000
_cell.length_c   1.000
_cell.angle_alpha   90.00
_cell.angle_beta   90.00
_cell.angle_gamma   90.00
#
_symmetry.space_group_name_H-M   'P 1'
#
loop_
_entity.id
_entity.type
_entity.pdbx_description
1 polymer ?
#
loop_
_entity_poly.entity_id
_entity_poly.type
_entity_poly.pdbx_seq_one_letter_code
_entity_poly.pdbx_strand_id
1 'polypeptide(L)'
;MKWIKRLCSFIFLCLFLVVAFMLWRGYGDCQDALKKMSVQQMGAQIQAKEDYTTLDQLPKDYIDAVLAVEDKRFYKHPGIDPLAICRALYNDIRAGSYVEGGSTITQQLAKNQFFTQDKKISRKVAEMFMAFEIEKVYDKDTILELYLNSIY
;
A
#
# COMPACT_ATOMS: atom_id res chain seq x y z
N MET A 1 -29.83 20.05 23.54
CA MET A 1 -28.43 20.34 23.14
C MET A 1 -27.37 19.54 23.90
N LYS A 2 -27.38 19.43 25.25
CA LYS A 2 -26.33 18.67 26.00
C LYS A 2 -26.28 17.17 25.65
N TRP A 3 -27.44 16.53 25.44
CA TRP A 3 -27.53 15.12 25.08
C TRP A 3 -26.94 14.82 23.67
N ILE A 4 -27.21 15.67 22.70
CA ILE A 4 -26.65 15.51 21.34
C ILE A 4 -25.12 15.60 21.37
N LYS A 5 -24.56 16.57 22.13
CA LYS A 5 -23.10 16.67 22.28
C LYS A 5 -22.50 15.42 22.94
N ARG A 6 -23.16 14.86 23.98
CA ARG A 6 -22.69 13.61 24.61
C ARG A 6 -22.76 12.43 23.66
N LEU A 7 -23.83 12.30 22.87
CA LEU A 7 -23.98 11.25 21.88
C LEU A 7 -22.90 11.38 20.77
N CYS A 8 -22.69 12.58 20.23
CA CYS A 8 -21.63 12.83 19.23
C CYS A 8 -20.23 12.52 19.81
N SER A 9 -19.94 12.92 21.05
CA SER A 9 -18.69 12.62 21.72
C SER A 9 -18.49 11.12 21.93
N PHE A 10 -19.55 10.39 22.28
CA PHE A 10 -19.50 8.93 22.43
C PHE A 10 -19.25 8.23 21.09
N ILE A 11 -19.96 8.64 20.02
CA ILE A 11 -19.73 8.10 18.66
C ILE A 11 -18.30 8.36 18.20
N PHE A 12 -17.79 9.58 18.42
CA PHE A 12 -16.42 9.94 18.07
C PHE A 12 -15.40 9.09 18.85
N LEU A 13 -15.61 8.87 20.15
CA LEU A 13 -14.74 8.02 20.96
C LEU A 13 -14.76 6.58 20.46
N CYS A 14 -15.93 6.01 20.15
CA CYS A 14 -16.05 4.66 19.60
C CYS A 14 -15.30 4.54 18.26
N LEU A 15 -15.49 5.50 17.35
CA LEU A 15 -14.80 5.54 16.08
C LEU A 15 -13.28 5.62 16.25
N PHE A 16 -12.82 6.49 17.16
CA PHE A 16 -11.40 6.62 17.50
C PHE A 16 -10.81 5.30 18.02
N LEU A 17 -11.52 4.62 18.93
CA LEU A 17 -11.06 3.32 19.46
C LEU A 17 -10.99 2.24 18.37
N VAL A 18 -11.96 2.21 17.45
CA VAL A 18 -11.95 1.28 16.31
C VAL A 18 -10.75 1.55 15.39
N VAL A 19 -10.52 2.82 15.06
CA VAL A 19 -9.35 3.19 14.22
C VAL A 19 -8.04 2.86 14.93
N ALA A 20 -7.91 3.20 16.21
CA ALA A 20 -6.73 2.88 17.01
C ALA A 20 -6.46 1.36 17.07
N PHE A 21 -7.51 0.56 17.27
CA PHE A 21 -7.42 -0.90 17.26
C PHE A 21 -6.98 -1.43 15.88
N MET A 22 -7.54 -0.90 14.78
CA MET A 22 -7.15 -1.29 13.43
C MET A 22 -5.68 -0.95 13.13
N LEU A 23 -5.22 0.23 13.54
CA LEU A 23 -3.82 0.64 13.39
C LEU A 23 -2.89 -0.27 14.21
N TRP A 24 -3.23 -0.53 15.47
CA TRP A 24 -2.46 -1.42 16.34
C TRP A 24 -2.38 -2.83 15.77
N ARG A 25 -3.51 -3.37 15.31
CA ARG A 25 -3.57 -4.70 14.69
C ARG A 25 -2.76 -4.77 13.39
N GLY A 26 -2.92 -3.79 12.49
CA GLY A 26 -2.20 -3.74 11.23
C GLY A 26 -0.69 -3.56 11.42
N TYR A 27 -0.28 -2.78 12.42
CA TYR A 27 1.13 -2.67 12.79
C TYR A 27 1.68 -4.02 13.30
N GLY A 28 0.93 -4.74 14.14
CA GLY A 28 1.30 -6.08 14.58
C GLY A 28 1.45 -7.07 13.42
N ASP A 29 0.48 -7.10 12.50
CA ASP A 29 0.52 -7.95 11.30
C ASP A 29 1.76 -7.63 10.42
N CYS A 30 2.13 -6.34 10.29
CA CYS A 30 3.33 -5.90 9.59
C CYS A 30 4.62 -6.41 10.29
N GLN A 31 4.72 -6.23 11.62
CA GLN A 31 5.88 -6.70 12.39
C GLN A 31 6.04 -8.21 12.32
N ASP A 32 4.95 -8.97 12.36
CA ASP A 32 4.99 -10.42 12.25
C ASP A 32 5.41 -10.89 10.86
N ALA A 33 5.05 -10.14 9.80
CA ALA A 33 5.55 -10.38 8.45
C ALA A 33 7.07 -10.12 8.35
N LEU A 34 7.56 -9.00 8.93
CA LEU A 34 8.98 -8.65 8.95
C LEU A 34 9.85 -9.65 9.74
N LYS A 35 9.31 -10.30 10.79
CA LYS A 35 10.02 -11.38 11.50
C LYS A 35 10.23 -12.61 10.62
N LYS A 36 9.33 -12.89 9.67
CA LYS A 36 9.42 -14.02 8.75
C LYS A 36 10.37 -13.74 7.58
N MET A 37 10.35 -12.53 7.07
CA MET A 37 11.16 -12.10 5.93
C MET A 37 11.43 -10.60 6.03
N SER A 38 12.70 -10.20 6.03
CA SER A 38 13.06 -8.78 6.02
C SER A 38 12.82 -8.18 4.62
N VAL A 39 12.71 -6.84 4.55
CA VAL A 39 12.59 -6.12 3.27
C VAL A 39 13.79 -6.39 2.36
N GLN A 40 15.00 -6.48 2.93
CA GLN A 40 16.22 -6.79 2.17
C GLN A 40 16.18 -8.22 1.60
N GLN A 41 15.71 -9.20 2.41
CA GLN A 41 15.55 -10.58 1.93
C GLN A 41 14.52 -10.66 0.80
N MET A 42 13.42 -9.94 0.89
CA MET A 42 12.41 -9.84 -0.17
C MET A 42 13.04 -9.31 -1.48
N GLY A 43 13.76 -8.20 -1.42
CA GLY A 43 14.43 -7.65 -2.60
C GLY A 43 15.44 -8.62 -3.20
N ALA A 44 16.28 -9.24 -2.35
CA ALA A 44 17.27 -10.23 -2.81
C ALA A 44 16.60 -11.46 -3.48
N GLN A 45 15.47 -11.93 -2.97
CA GLN A 45 14.72 -13.03 -3.59
C GLN A 45 14.15 -12.67 -4.96
N ILE A 46 13.65 -11.44 -5.13
CA ILE A 46 13.15 -10.98 -6.42
C ILE A 46 14.31 -10.82 -7.41
N GLN A 47 15.42 -10.22 -6.98
CA GLN A 47 16.61 -10.00 -7.80
C GLN A 47 17.35 -11.30 -8.20
N ALA A 48 17.14 -12.37 -7.45
CA ALA A 48 17.72 -13.68 -7.75
C ALA A 48 16.94 -14.50 -8.80
N LYS A 49 15.81 -13.99 -9.32
CA LYS A 49 15.06 -14.68 -10.37
C LYS A 49 15.86 -14.70 -11.69
N GLU A 50 15.75 -15.80 -12.43
CA GLU A 50 16.45 -15.95 -13.72
C GLU A 50 15.99 -14.94 -14.79
N ASP A 51 14.72 -14.51 -14.71
CA ASP A 51 14.07 -13.55 -15.61
C ASP A 51 14.05 -12.13 -15.07
N TYR A 52 14.84 -11.83 -14.01
CA TYR A 52 14.93 -10.49 -13.46
C TYR A 52 15.40 -9.48 -14.51
N THR A 53 14.62 -8.43 -14.69
CA THR A 53 14.85 -7.39 -15.71
C THR A 53 14.98 -6.03 -15.03
N THR A 54 16.05 -5.30 -15.32
CA THR A 54 16.29 -3.96 -14.82
C THR A 54 15.48 -2.91 -15.59
N LEU A 55 15.23 -1.73 -14.97
CA LEU A 55 14.43 -0.67 -15.62
C LEU A 55 15.01 -0.18 -16.94
N ASP A 56 16.33 -0.16 -17.08
CA ASP A 56 17.04 0.25 -18.32
C ASP A 56 16.84 -0.74 -19.47
N GLN A 57 16.48 -1.98 -19.18
CA GLN A 57 16.15 -3.02 -20.17
C GLN A 57 14.69 -2.97 -20.63
N LEU A 58 13.83 -2.21 -19.92
CA LEU A 58 12.42 -2.10 -20.26
C LEU A 58 12.15 -0.89 -21.17
N PRO A 59 11.19 -1.00 -22.12
CA PRO A 59 10.77 0.13 -22.92
C PRO A 59 10.22 1.26 -22.01
N LYS A 60 10.67 2.48 -22.27
CA LYS A 60 10.19 3.66 -21.51
C LYS A 60 8.66 3.79 -21.53
N ASP A 61 8.03 3.56 -22.69
CA ASP A 61 6.58 3.65 -22.83
C ASP A 61 5.84 2.64 -21.95
N TYR A 62 6.45 1.46 -21.71
CA TYR A 62 5.89 0.46 -20.79
C TYR A 62 5.92 0.96 -19.34
N ILE A 63 7.06 1.49 -18.92
CA ILE A 63 7.22 2.08 -17.57
C ILE A 63 6.22 3.23 -17.38
N ASP A 64 6.15 4.15 -18.34
CA ASP A 64 5.24 5.29 -18.30
C ASP A 64 3.76 4.84 -18.26
N ALA A 65 3.39 3.79 -18.99
CA ALA A 65 2.04 3.22 -18.96
C ALA A 65 1.70 2.60 -17.60
N VAL A 66 2.59 1.83 -17.00
CA VAL A 66 2.41 1.26 -15.66
C VAL A 66 2.21 2.37 -14.63
N LEU A 67 3.08 3.37 -14.63
CA LEU A 67 2.96 4.53 -13.72
C LEU A 67 1.64 5.29 -13.94
N ALA A 68 1.22 5.48 -15.19
CA ALA A 68 -0.01 6.20 -15.50
C ALA A 68 -1.27 5.46 -15.03
N VAL A 69 -1.26 4.14 -15.07
CA VAL A 69 -2.40 3.29 -14.69
C VAL A 69 -2.42 3.00 -13.19
N GLU A 70 -1.29 2.58 -12.63
CA GLU A 70 -1.22 2.07 -11.27
C GLU A 70 -0.97 3.17 -10.24
N ASP A 71 -0.06 4.12 -10.53
CA ASP A 71 0.36 5.11 -9.55
C ASP A 71 0.99 6.37 -10.20
N LYS A 72 0.15 7.27 -10.71
CA LYS A 72 0.59 8.50 -11.40
C LYS A 72 1.53 9.41 -10.60
N ARG A 73 1.50 9.25 -9.28
CA ARG A 73 2.27 10.10 -8.37
C ARG A 73 3.37 9.33 -7.64
N PHE A 74 3.74 8.15 -8.12
CA PHE A 74 4.67 7.23 -7.50
C PHE A 74 5.94 7.91 -6.95
N TYR A 75 6.58 8.77 -7.73
CA TYR A 75 7.78 9.51 -7.34
C TYR A 75 7.53 10.68 -6.36
N LYS A 76 6.26 10.95 -5.96
CA LYS A 76 5.89 12.15 -5.18
C LYS A 76 5.40 11.84 -3.76
N HIS A 77 5.30 10.58 -3.40
CA HIS A 77 4.80 10.17 -2.08
C HIS A 77 5.69 9.09 -1.44
N PRO A 78 5.74 8.99 -0.11
CA PRO A 78 6.59 8.03 0.62
C PRO A 78 5.86 6.68 0.86
N GLY A 79 5.41 5.98 -0.17
CA GLY A 79 4.75 4.68 -0.08
C GLY A 79 3.22 4.71 -0.03
N ILE A 80 2.60 5.81 0.38
CA ILE A 80 1.14 6.02 0.39
C ILE A 80 0.84 7.34 -0.30
N ASP A 81 -0.19 7.38 -1.15
CA ASP A 81 -0.71 8.61 -1.75
C ASP A 81 -2.09 8.97 -1.16
N PRO A 82 -2.16 9.87 -0.15
CA PRO A 82 -3.44 10.30 0.43
C PRO A 82 -4.37 10.96 -0.58
N LEU A 83 -3.82 11.65 -1.60
CA LEU A 83 -4.65 12.28 -2.63
C LEU A 83 -5.29 11.25 -3.56
N ALA A 84 -4.57 10.17 -3.91
CA ALA A 84 -5.15 9.07 -4.66
C ALA A 84 -6.25 8.36 -3.86
N ILE A 85 -6.05 8.14 -2.56
CA ILE A 85 -7.07 7.54 -1.68
C ILE A 85 -8.31 8.43 -1.62
N CYS A 86 -8.16 9.74 -1.42
CA CYS A 86 -9.29 10.67 -1.40
C CYS A 86 -10.03 10.72 -2.75
N ARG A 87 -9.29 10.71 -3.87
CA ARG A 87 -9.86 10.70 -5.22
C ARG A 87 -10.65 9.41 -5.47
N ALA A 88 -10.07 8.25 -5.16
CA ALA A 88 -10.73 6.96 -5.32
C ALA A 88 -12.03 6.91 -4.50
N LEU A 89 -11.97 7.29 -3.23
CA LEU A 89 -13.15 7.35 -2.36
C LEU A 89 -14.25 8.26 -2.91
N TYR A 90 -13.88 9.45 -3.40
CA TYR A 90 -14.84 10.38 -4.00
C TYR A 90 -15.49 9.77 -5.27
N ASN A 91 -14.71 9.13 -6.14
CA ASN A 91 -15.20 8.52 -7.36
C ASN A 91 -16.11 7.32 -7.08
N ASP A 92 -15.74 6.47 -6.10
CA ASP A 92 -16.53 5.31 -5.67
C ASP A 92 -17.88 5.73 -5.08
N ILE A 93 -17.90 6.75 -4.21
CA ILE A 93 -19.14 7.32 -3.64
C ILE A 93 -20.02 7.89 -4.76
N ARG A 94 -19.44 8.64 -5.69
CA ARG A 94 -20.18 9.25 -6.79
C ARG A 94 -20.76 8.22 -7.75
N ALA A 95 -20.04 7.13 -8.00
CA ALA A 95 -20.46 6.04 -8.88
C ALA A 95 -21.42 5.05 -8.18
N GLY A 96 -21.50 5.06 -6.85
CA GLY A 96 -22.26 4.07 -6.06
C GLY A 96 -21.67 2.65 -6.17
N SER A 97 -20.44 2.51 -6.66
CA SER A 97 -19.75 1.24 -6.85
C SER A 97 -18.23 1.44 -6.80
N TYR A 98 -17.48 0.36 -6.57
CA TYR A 98 -16.02 0.40 -6.62
C TYR A 98 -15.54 0.55 -8.08
N VAL A 99 -15.01 1.72 -8.44
CA VAL A 99 -14.56 2.05 -9.81
C VAL A 99 -13.09 2.41 -9.88
N GLU A 100 -12.45 2.81 -8.76
CA GLU A 100 -11.06 3.24 -8.76
C GLU A 100 -10.29 2.70 -7.54
N GLY A 101 -9.08 2.21 -7.77
CA GLY A 101 -8.15 1.80 -6.71
C GLY A 101 -7.29 2.96 -6.21
N GLY A 102 -7.18 3.11 -4.89
CA GLY A 102 -6.29 4.09 -4.27
C GLY A 102 -4.99 3.50 -3.72
N SER A 103 -4.61 2.28 -4.15
CA SER A 103 -3.37 1.61 -3.69
C SER A 103 -2.18 2.04 -4.54
N THR A 104 -1.04 2.32 -3.90
CA THR A 104 0.21 2.64 -4.59
C THR A 104 0.95 1.40 -5.06
N ILE A 105 1.94 1.57 -5.95
CA ILE A 105 2.87 0.51 -6.40
C ILE A 105 3.56 -0.12 -5.19
N THR A 106 4.07 0.68 -4.24
CA THR A 106 4.73 0.16 -3.04
C THR A 106 3.78 -0.67 -2.16
N GLN A 107 2.51 -0.27 -2.02
CA GLN A 107 1.51 -1.07 -1.30
C GLN A 107 1.17 -2.38 -2.03
N GLN A 108 1.16 -2.37 -3.37
CA GLN A 108 0.93 -3.59 -4.15
C GLN A 108 2.11 -4.55 -4.04
N LEU A 109 3.36 -4.05 -4.07
CA LEU A 109 4.56 -4.85 -3.81
C LEU A 109 4.50 -5.47 -2.41
N ALA A 110 4.20 -4.66 -1.38
CA ALA A 110 4.02 -5.13 0.00
C ALA A 110 2.98 -6.25 0.09
N LYS A 111 1.80 -6.05 -0.52
CA LYS A 111 0.73 -7.04 -0.55
C LYS A 111 1.20 -8.37 -1.16
N ASN A 112 1.84 -8.31 -2.32
CA ASN A 112 2.20 -9.50 -3.09
C ASN A 112 3.32 -10.32 -2.43
N GLN A 113 4.23 -9.66 -1.70
CA GLN A 113 5.41 -10.31 -1.14
C GLN A 113 5.24 -10.74 0.32
N PHE A 114 4.47 -10.01 1.11
CA PHE A 114 4.40 -10.21 2.56
C PHE A 114 3.05 -10.74 3.07
N PHE A 115 1.98 -10.63 2.27
CA PHE A 115 0.64 -10.94 2.75
C PHE A 115 -0.10 -11.92 1.85
N THR A 116 -1.05 -12.65 2.44
CA THR A 116 -1.97 -13.52 1.71
C THR A 116 -3.09 -12.71 1.04
N GLN A 117 -3.80 -13.31 0.08
CA GLN A 117 -4.90 -12.66 -0.66
C GLN A 117 -6.19 -12.44 0.17
N ASP A 118 -6.17 -12.73 1.47
CA ASP A 118 -7.32 -12.54 2.35
C ASP A 118 -7.80 -11.08 2.36
N LYS A 119 -9.10 -10.87 2.12
CA LYS A 119 -9.71 -9.53 2.11
C LYS A 119 -10.03 -9.06 3.53
N LYS A 120 -9.02 -8.70 4.32
CA LYS A 120 -9.18 -8.14 5.67
C LYS A 120 -8.74 -6.68 5.71
N ILE A 121 -9.48 -5.84 6.44
CA ILE A 121 -9.12 -4.43 6.60
C ILE A 121 -7.78 -4.29 7.35
N SER A 122 -7.50 -5.16 8.36
CA SER A 122 -6.22 -5.16 9.06
C SER A 122 -5.04 -5.39 8.12
N ARG A 123 -5.19 -6.27 7.10
CA ARG A 123 -4.18 -6.47 6.06
C ARG A 123 -3.91 -5.18 5.29
N LYS A 124 -4.96 -4.40 4.95
CA LYS A 124 -4.76 -3.13 4.22
C LYS A 124 -3.97 -2.11 5.05
N VAL A 125 -4.19 -2.08 6.36
CA VAL A 125 -3.38 -1.26 7.28
C VAL A 125 -1.95 -1.81 7.39
N ALA A 126 -1.76 -3.13 7.42
CA ALA A 126 -0.42 -3.74 7.43
C ALA A 126 0.36 -3.45 6.14
N GLU A 127 -0.30 -3.45 4.97
CA GLU A 127 0.29 -3.04 3.68
C GLU A 127 0.80 -1.59 3.73
N MET A 128 0.05 -0.68 4.37
CA MET A 128 0.47 0.72 4.54
C MET A 128 1.75 0.83 5.37
N PHE A 129 1.83 0.13 6.51
CA PHE A 129 3.04 0.11 7.33
C PHE A 129 4.21 -0.55 6.59
N MET A 130 3.97 -1.67 5.91
CA MET A 130 5.01 -2.35 5.13
C MET A 130 5.50 -1.49 3.96
N ALA A 131 4.64 -0.71 3.32
CA ALA A 131 5.06 0.23 2.28
C ALA A 131 6.05 1.26 2.81
N PHE A 132 5.85 1.79 4.02
CA PHE A 132 6.82 2.67 4.66
C PHE A 132 8.15 1.98 4.96
N GLU A 133 8.12 0.71 5.38
CA GLU A 133 9.36 -0.04 5.63
C GLU A 133 10.14 -0.31 4.33
N ILE A 134 9.45 -0.59 3.23
CA ILE A 134 10.07 -0.74 1.91
C ILE A 134 10.73 0.56 1.44
N GLU A 135 10.04 1.69 1.57
CA GLU A 135 10.56 3.03 1.18
C GLU A 135 11.73 3.51 2.03
N LYS A 136 11.94 2.96 3.23
CA LYS A 136 13.13 3.23 4.04
C LYS A 136 14.38 2.50 3.53
N VAL A 137 14.20 1.40 2.82
CA VAL A 137 15.28 0.50 2.39
C VAL A 137 15.67 0.74 0.95
N TYR A 138 14.70 1.00 0.08
CA TYR A 138 14.88 1.12 -1.37
C TYR A 138 14.44 2.47 -1.89
N ASP A 139 15.15 2.98 -2.89
CA ASP A 139 14.72 4.14 -3.66
C ASP A 139 13.56 3.78 -4.63
N LYS A 140 12.98 4.78 -5.23
CA LYS A 140 11.81 4.64 -6.10
C LYS A 140 12.06 3.76 -7.33
N ASP A 141 13.22 3.89 -7.94
CA ASP A 141 13.56 3.13 -9.13
C ASP A 141 13.71 1.64 -8.78
N THR A 142 14.39 1.33 -7.68
CA THR A 142 14.49 -0.03 -7.17
C THR A 142 13.12 -0.61 -6.79
N ILE A 143 12.26 0.16 -6.12
CA ILE A 143 10.89 -0.29 -5.79
C ILE A 143 10.08 -0.61 -7.04
N LEU A 144 10.14 0.24 -8.06
CA LEU A 144 9.45 0.02 -9.33
C LEU A 144 9.98 -1.24 -10.04
N GLU A 145 11.30 -1.41 -10.05
CA GLU A 145 11.95 -2.59 -10.62
C GLU A 145 11.53 -3.87 -9.90
N LEU A 146 11.57 -3.89 -8.56
CA LEU A 146 11.10 -5.02 -7.76
C LEU A 146 9.60 -5.31 -7.99
N TYR A 147 8.78 -4.27 -8.12
CA TYR A 147 7.36 -4.41 -8.43
C TYR A 147 7.14 -5.09 -9.77
N LEU A 148 7.77 -4.60 -10.84
CA LEU A 148 7.64 -5.15 -12.19
C LEU A 148 8.09 -6.60 -12.27
N ASN A 149 9.15 -6.97 -11.56
CA ASN A 149 9.64 -8.34 -11.46
C ASN A 149 8.85 -9.25 -10.49
N SER A 150 7.83 -8.72 -9.82
CA SER A 150 7.01 -9.46 -8.85
C SER A 150 5.59 -9.76 -9.31
N ILE A 151 5.10 -9.07 -10.33
CA ILE A 151 3.71 -9.19 -10.80
C ILE A 151 3.55 -10.06 -12.04
N TYR A 152 4.65 -10.43 -12.69
CA TYR A 152 4.70 -11.30 -13.88
C TYR A 152 5.50 -12.55 -13.63
#